data_c9533820312c49cfd42dd8c48f983fcc
#
_entry.id   c9533820312c49cfd42dd8c48f983fcc
#
_cell.length_a   1.000
_cell.length_b   1.000
_cell.length_c   1.000
_cell.angle_alpha   90.00
_cell.angle_beta   90.00
_cell.angle_gamma   90.00
#
_symmetry.space_group_name_H-M   'P 1'
#
loop_
_entity.id
_entity.type
_entity.pdbx_description
1 polymer ?
#
loop_
_entity_poly.entity_id
_entity_poly.type
_entity_poly.pdbx_seq_one_letter_code
_entity_poly.pdbx_strand_id
1 'polypeptide(L)'
;QLENIKKAATVMADSIEAGRWVHTFGCGHATIPVEEMYPRIGSFVGFHPLCELPLTFFTQIIGQMGIHQFLFLERAEGYGQEIMKNYDFDAKDCIWIFSHTGINAVNIDIALEAKKRGMKVIVYGSAGETGDKASRHSSGKNLFQLADIVVDSCVPLVDASVPLKNHFDKVGPLSTLSFVTMVWMTITTVAEILADRGVHLYIPVSYTHLTLP
;
A
#
# COMPACT_ATOMS: atom_id res chain seq x y z
N GLN A 1 -3.00 -17.38 -0.37
CA GLN A 1 -2.52 -16.03 -0.76
C GLN A 1 -1.12 -16.05 -1.40
N LEU A 2 -0.28 -17.07 -1.14
CA LEU A 2 1.09 -17.12 -1.70
C LEU A 2 1.14 -17.00 -3.22
N GLU A 3 0.21 -17.61 -3.95
CA GLU A 3 0.14 -17.48 -5.41
C GLU A 3 -0.19 -16.05 -5.86
N ASN A 4 -1.02 -15.33 -5.13
CA ASN A 4 -1.32 -13.93 -5.44
C ASN A 4 -0.13 -13.02 -5.11
N ILE A 5 0.62 -13.31 -4.04
CA ILE A 5 1.88 -12.63 -3.73
C ILE A 5 2.89 -12.82 -4.87
N LYS A 6 3.06 -14.04 -5.39
CA LYS A 6 3.93 -14.31 -6.54
C LYS A 6 3.51 -13.54 -7.80
N LYS A 7 2.20 -13.52 -8.10
CA LYS A 7 1.68 -12.73 -9.23
C LYS A 7 1.98 -11.24 -9.06
N ALA A 8 1.74 -10.69 -7.86
CA ALA A 8 2.05 -9.30 -7.55
C ALA A 8 3.55 -9.02 -7.69
N ALA A 9 4.40 -9.89 -7.13
CA ALA A 9 5.85 -9.78 -7.22
C ALA A 9 6.35 -9.82 -8.67
N THR A 10 5.74 -10.65 -9.53
CA THR A 10 6.09 -10.70 -10.96
C THR A 10 5.82 -9.36 -11.65
N VAL A 11 4.64 -8.76 -11.43
CA VAL A 11 4.30 -7.44 -12.01
C VAL A 11 5.25 -6.35 -11.50
N MET A 12 5.60 -6.39 -10.21
CA MET A 12 6.55 -5.44 -9.63
C MET A 12 7.96 -5.62 -10.22
N ALA A 13 8.40 -6.85 -10.38
CA ALA A 13 9.69 -7.16 -11.01
C ALA A 13 9.73 -6.67 -12.47
N ASP A 14 8.65 -6.86 -13.23
CA ASP A 14 8.54 -6.37 -14.61
C ASP A 14 8.69 -4.84 -14.69
N SER A 15 8.07 -4.10 -13.75
CA SER A 15 8.22 -2.64 -13.67
C SER A 15 9.66 -2.24 -13.37
N ILE A 16 10.29 -2.86 -12.36
CA ILE A 16 11.67 -2.54 -11.95
C ILE A 16 12.67 -2.90 -13.03
N GLU A 17 12.56 -4.08 -13.67
CA GLU A 17 13.40 -4.49 -14.79
C GLU A 17 13.30 -3.55 -15.98
N ALA A 18 12.12 -2.96 -16.21
CA ALA A 18 11.89 -1.93 -17.23
C ALA A 18 12.47 -0.55 -16.85
N GLY A 19 13.18 -0.42 -15.71
CA GLY A 19 13.71 0.85 -15.21
C GLY A 19 12.63 1.78 -14.66
N ARG A 20 11.49 1.23 -14.22
CA ARG A 20 10.34 1.97 -13.72
C ARG A 20 10.10 1.65 -12.25
N TRP A 21 9.03 2.20 -11.67
CA TRP A 21 8.78 2.21 -10.24
C TRP A 21 7.57 1.34 -9.83
N VAL A 22 7.68 0.75 -8.68
CA VAL A 22 6.55 0.29 -7.88
C VAL A 22 6.16 1.42 -6.94
N HIS A 23 5.12 2.18 -7.29
CA HIS A 23 4.59 3.21 -6.39
C HIS A 23 3.80 2.55 -5.28
N THR A 24 3.92 3.06 -4.06
CA THR A 24 3.24 2.49 -2.89
C THR A 24 2.41 3.54 -2.18
N PHE A 25 1.20 3.19 -1.74
CA PHE A 25 0.27 4.12 -1.11
C PHE A 25 -0.57 3.47 -0.03
N GLY A 26 -0.91 4.25 0.99
CA GLY A 26 -1.83 3.88 2.06
C GLY A 26 -2.26 5.09 2.86
N CYS A 27 -3.39 4.98 3.57
CA CYS A 27 -3.91 6.03 4.46
C CYS A 27 -3.89 5.56 5.91
N GLY A 28 -3.55 6.43 6.84
CA GLY A 28 -3.51 6.16 8.28
C GLY A 28 -2.51 5.06 8.62
N HIS A 29 -2.93 4.05 9.37
CA HIS A 29 -2.06 2.92 9.71
C HIS A 29 -1.61 2.11 8.48
N ALA A 30 -2.33 2.17 7.37
CA ALA A 30 -1.90 1.55 6.11
C ALA A 30 -0.73 2.29 5.44
N THR A 31 -0.29 3.44 5.95
CA THR A 31 0.96 4.10 5.57
C THR A 31 2.19 3.41 6.17
N ILE A 32 2.05 2.74 7.30
CA ILE A 32 3.18 2.07 7.98
C ILE A 32 3.91 1.08 7.06
N PRO A 33 3.24 0.15 6.35
CA PRO A 33 3.92 -0.71 5.38
C PRO A 33 4.57 0.07 4.22
N VAL A 34 4.03 1.23 3.85
CA VAL A 34 4.64 2.11 2.84
C VAL A 34 5.94 2.71 3.36
N GLU A 35 5.95 3.20 4.59
CA GLU A 35 7.14 3.76 5.25
C GLU A 35 8.19 2.67 5.55
N GLU A 36 7.77 1.44 5.86
CA GLU A 36 8.65 0.30 6.14
C GLU A 36 9.50 -0.08 4.91
N MET A 37 9.00 0.17 3.70
CA MET A 37 9.72 -0.10 2.45
C MET A 37 10.72 0.99 2.07
N TYR A 38 10.65 2.17 2.70
CA TYR A 38 11.56 3.28 2.41
C TYR A 38 13.01 2.85 2.65
N PRO A 39 13.99 3.47 1.98
CA PRO A 39 15.36 2.96 1.97
C PRO A 39 15.90 2.59 3.34
N ARG A 40 16.17 1.31 3.52
CA ARG A 40 16.73 0.75 4.74
C ARG A 40 17.69 -0.39 4.42
N ILE A 41 18.51 -0.79 5.38
CA ILE A 41 19.41 -1.95 5.25
C ILE A 41 18.56 -3.19 4.94
N GLY A 42 18.95 -3.93 3.88
CA GLY A 42 18.24 -5.14 3.44
C GLY A 42 17.04 -4.89 2.51
N SER A 43 16.73 -3.64 2.19
CA SER A 43 15.82 -3.26 1.11
C SER A 43 16.60 -3.12 -0.21
N PHE A 44 15.95 -2.77 -1.30
CA PHE A 44 16.58 -2.42 -2.57
C PHE A 44 15.81 -1.34 -3.32
N VAL A 45 16.46 -0.71 -4.30
CA VAL A 45 15.86 0.35 -5.12
C VAL A 45 14.82 -0.25 -6.07
N GLY A 46 13.67 0.42 -6.18
CA GLY A 46 12.56 0.02 -7.07
C GLY A 46 11.19 0.41 -6.52
N PHE A 47 11.12 0.78 -5.24
CA PHE A 47 9.87 1.17 -4.58
C PHE A 47 9.86 2.68 -4.33
N HIS A 48 8.75 3.34 -4.69
CA HIS A 48 8.55 4.77 -4.54
C HIS A 48 7.33 5.06 -3.66
N PRO A 49 7.54 5.47 -2.40
CA PRO A 49 6.46 5.75 -1.47
C PRO A 49 5.75 7.07 -1.80
N LEU A 50 4.43 7.03 -1.93
CA LEU A 50 3.56 8.20 -2.01
C LEU A 50 3.05 8.49 -0.60
N CYS A 51 3.86 9.19 0.22
CA CYS A 51 3.52 9.52 1.60
C CYS A 51 2.96 10.93 1.69
N GLU A 52 1.64 11.04 1.78
CA GLU A 52 0.95 12.32 1.99
C GLU A 52 0.80 12.59 3.48
N LEU A 53 1.46 13.63 3.97
CA LEU A 53 1.50 13.97 5.40
C LEU A 53 0.09 14.06 6.03
N PRO A 54 -0.90 14.70 5.42
CA PRO A 54 -2.25 14.78 6.00
C PRO A 54 -2.98 13.43 6.08
N LEU A 55 -2.53 12.43 5.35
CA LEU A 55 -3.10 11.07 5.33
C LEU A 55 -2.32 10.10 6.21
N THR A 56 -1.27 10.54 6.90
CA THR A 56 -0.55 9.79 7.92
C THR A 56 -1.05 10.15 9.31
N PHE A 57 -0.70 9.34 10.33
CA PHE A 57 -1.09 9.60 11.72
C PHE A 57 -0.10 10.50 12.48
N PHE A 58 0.45 11.53 11.87
CA PHE A 58 1.34 12.49 12.55
C PHE A 58 0.55 13.53 13.32
N THR A 59 -0.10 13.09 14.38
CA THR A 59 -1.05 13.87 15.18
C THR A 59 -0.44 15.13 15.79
N GLN A 60 0.84 15.09 16.17
CA GLN A 60 1.56 16.22 16.74
C GLN A 60 1.81 17.34 15.72
N ILE A 61 1.85 17.04 14.43
CA ILE A 61 2.09 18.02 13.37
C ILE A 61 0.78 18.69 12.93
N ILE A 62 -0.30 17.92 12.82
CA ILE A 62 -1.59 18.41 12.31
C ILE A 62 -2.57 18.77 13.43
N GLY A 63 -2.08 18.94 14.63
CA GLY A 63 -2.85 19.33 15.80
C GLY A 63 -3.32 18.14 16.64
N GLN A 64 -4.20 18.42 17.58
CA GLN A 64 -4.63 17.48 18.61
C GLN A 64 -5.24 16.21 17.98
N MET A 65 -4.48 15.11 17.99
CA MET A 65 -4.82 13.82 17.40
C MET A 65 -4.98 13.81 15.86
N GLY A 66 -5.23 14.94 15.19
CA GLY A 66 -5.41 15.03 13.73
C GLY A 66 -6.47 14.10 13.11
N ILE A 67 -7.17 13.33 13.93
CA ILE A 67 -8.04 12.25 13.47
C ILE A 67 -9.23 12.75 12.65
N HIS A 68 -9.82 13.88 13.03
CA HIS A 68 -10.96 14.45 12.29
C HIS A 68 -10.56 14.91 10.90
N GLN A 69 -9.40 15.57 10.77
CA GLN A 69 -8.86 16.00 9.49
C GLN A 69 -8.50 14.78 8.61
N PHE A 70 -7.83 13.81 9.19
CA PHE A 70 -7.49 12.56 8.49
C PHE A 70 -8.74 11.85 7.98
N LEU A 71 -9.75 11.61 8.84
CA LEU A 71 -10.99 10.94 8.46
C LEU A 71 -11.79 11.71 7.40
N PHE A 72 -11.71 13.04 7.39
CA PHE A 72 -12.29 13.87 6.35
C PHE A 72 -11.55 13.68 5.02
N LEU A 73 -10.22 13.83 5.03
CA LEU A 73 -9.40 13.77 3.83
C LEU A 73 -9.41 12.38 3.18
N GLU A 74 -9.32 11.29 3.94
CA GLU A 74 -9.35 9.94 3.37
C GLU A 74 -10.68 9.61 2.67
N ARG A 75 -11.75 10.38 2.95
CA ARG A 75 -13.08 10.26 2.37
C ARG A 75 -13.38 11.32 1.31
N ALA A 76 -12.50 12.28 1.14
CA ALA A 76 -12.67 13.37 0.18
C ALA A 76 -12.40 12.84 -1.22
N GLU A 77 -13.47 12.64 -1.99
CA GLU A 77 -13.39 12.27 -3.40
C GLU A 77 -12.72 13.38 -4.22
N GLY A 78 -11.84 13.00 -5.13
CA GLY A 78 -11.01 13.91 -5.92
C GLY A 78 -9.65 14.21 -5.29
N TYR A 79 -9.46 14.00 -3.98
CA TYR A 79 -8.18 14.30 -3.35
C TYR A 79 -7.06 13.36 -3.83
N GLY A 80 -7.35 12.07 -4.05
CA GLY A 80 -6.40 11.14 -4.64
C GLY A 80 -5.95 11.53 -6.05
N GLN A 81 -6.85 12.14 -6.83
CA GLN A 81 -6.51 12.67 -8.16
C GLN A 81 -5.53 13.84 -8.06
N GLU A 82 -5.69 14.75 -7.08
CA GLU A 82 -4.75 15.86 -6.87
C GLU A 82 -3.38 15.35 -6.43
N ILE A 83 -3.31 14.35 -5.55
CA ILE A 83 -2.06 13.70 -5.16
C ILE A 83 -1.33 13.17 -6.41
N MET A 84 -2.03 12.46 -7.28
CA MET A 84 -1.45 11.86 -8.49
C MET A 84 -0.91 12.88 -9.50
N LYS A 85 -1.31 14.14 -9.43
CA LYS A 85 -0.77 15.22 -10.31
C LYS A 85 0.64 15.65 -9.93
N ASN A 86 1.09 15.35 -8.71
CA ASN A 86 2.41 15.74 -8.22
C ASN A 86 3.54 14.86 -8.76
N TYR A 87 3.22 13.77 -9.46
CA TYR A 87 4.18 12.75 -9.87
C TYR A 87 4.06 12.47 -11.37
N ASP A 88 5.19 12.09 -11.98
CA ASP A 88 5.26 11.67 -13.38
C ASP A 88 5.21 10.13 -13.45
N PHE A 89 4.07 9.59 -13.84
CA PHE A 89 3.80 8.17 -13.96
C PHE A 89 3.88 7.69 -15.41
N ASP A 90 4.35 6.46 -15.58
CA ASP A 90 4.39 5.75 -16.87
C ASP A 90 3.47 4.52 -16.84
N ALA A 91 2.98 4.08 -17.99
CA ALA A 91 2.14 2.89 -18.10
C ALA A 91 2.86 1.59 -17.69
N LYS A 92 4.19 1.59 -17.64
CA LYS A 92 5.02 0.45 -17.17
C LYS A 92 5.25 0.49 -15.66
N ASP A 93 4.88 1.57 -14.98
CA ASP A 93 4.84 1.58 -13.51
C ASP A 93 3.71 0.69 -13.02
N CYS A 94 3.78 0.27 -11.78
CA CYS A 94 2.65 -0.29 -11.08
C CYS A 94 2.42 0.45 -9.76
N ILE A 95 1.21 0.35 -9.23
CA ILE A 95 0.88 0.91 -7.94
C ILE A 95 0.41 -0.18 -6.97
N TRP A 96 0.96 -0.16 -5.78
CA TRP A 96 0.67 -1.08 -4.68
C TRP A 96 0.00 -0.34 -3.54
N ILE A 97 -1.29 -0.60 -3.35
CA ILE A 97 -2.14 0.12 -2.40
C ILE A 97 -2.48 -0.79 -1.21
N PHE A 98 -2.31 -0.25 -0.02
CA PHE A 98 -2.70 -0.91 1.24
C PHE A 98 -3.99 -0.29 1.77
N SER A 99 -5.01 -1.11 1.99
CA SER A 99 -6.26 -0.65 2.58
C SER A 99 -7.02 -1.80 3.22
N HIS A 100 -7.25 -1.73 4.52
CA HIS A 100 -7.98 -2.78 5.24
C HIS A 100 -9.37 -3.02 4.65
N THR A 101 -10.14 -1.97 4.41
CA THR A 101 -11.54 -2.09 3.96
C THR A 101 -11.78 -1.84 2.47
N GLY A 102 -10.87 -1.16 1.79
CA GLY A 102 -11.01 -0.83 0.37
C GLY A 102 -12.12 0.16 0.03
N ILE A 103 -12.75 0.85 1.01
CA ILE A 103 -13.96 1.66 0.79
C ILE A 103 -13.73 3.17 0.73
N ASN A 104 -12.56 3.67 1.18
CA ASN A 104 -12.31 5.11 1.29
C ASN A 104 -11.94 5.73 -0.06
N ALA A 105 -12.47 6.93 -0.29
CA ALA A 105 -12.46 7.58 -1.60
C ALA A 105 -11.06 7.83 -2.17
N VAL A 106 -10.11 8.29 -1.34
CA VAL A 106 -8.76 8.62 -1.82
C VAL A 106 -8.06 7.40 -2.44
N ASN A 107 -8.14 6.22 -1.80
CA ASN A 107 -7.55 4.99 -2.36
C ASN A 107 -8.19 4.61 -3.71
N ILE A 108 -9.49 4.85 -3.84
CA ILE A 108 -10.26 4.56 -5.06
C ILE A 108 -9.89 5.55 -6.16
N ASP A 109 -9.79 6.85 -5.83
CA ASP A 109 -9.29 7.88 -6.76
C ASP A 109 -7.93 7.50 -7.36
N ILE A 110 -6.97 7.13 -6.49
CA ILE A 110 -5.63 6.74 -6.90
C ILE A 110 -5.66 5.52 -7.81
N ALA A 111 -6.45 4.49 -7.47
CA ALA A 111 -6.59 3.31 -8.30
C ALA A 111 -7.20 3.62 -9.67
N LEU A 112 -8.25 4.45 -9.71
CA LEU A 112 -8.88 4.88 -10.96
C LEU A 112 -7.91 5.69 -11.82
N GLU A 113 -7.16 6.58 -11.21
CA GLU A 113 -6.20 7.43 -11.92
C GLU A 113 -5.00 6.63 -12.44
N ALA A 114 -4.52 5.65 -11.67
CA ALA A 114 -3.49 4.71 -12.12
C ALA A 114 -3.97 3.90 -13.34
N LYS A 115 -5.20 3.40 -13.31
CA LYS A 115 -5.79 2.66 -14.45
C LYS A 115 -5.93 3.54 -15.69
N LYS A 116 -6.31 4.81 -15.56
CA LYS A 116 -6.36 5.75 -16.70
C LYS A 116 -4.98 5.94 -17.36
N ARG A 117 -3.91 5.83 -16.59
CA ARG A 117 -2.52 5.91 -17.06
C ARG A 117 -1.97 4.57 -17.58
N GLY A 118 -2.77 3.51 -17.55
CA GLY A 118 -2.35 2.17 -18.00
C GLY A 118 -1.54 1.37 -16.99
N MET A 119 -1.37 1.88 -15.78
CA MET A 119 -0.62 1.21 -14.71
C MET A 119 -1.38 -0.01 -14.18
N LYS A 120 -0.65 -1.02 -13.73
CA LYS A 120 -1.22 -2.14 -12.96
C LYS A 120 -1.49 -1.72 -11.53
N VAL A 121 -2.67 -2.09 -11.03
CA VAL A 121 -3.11 -1.81 -9.66
C VAL A 121 -3.08 -3.08 -8.84
N ILE A 122 -2.26 -3.09 -7.80
CA ILE A 122 -2.10 -4.20 -6.85
C ILE A 122 -2.64 -3.72 -5.51
N VAL A 123 -3.51 -4.49 -4.87
CA VAL A 123 -4.15 -4.11 -3.61
C VAL A 123 -3.97 -5.20 -2.56
N TYR A 124 -3.50 -4.79 -1.39
CA TYR A 124 -3.43 -5.63 -0.19
C TYR A 124 -4.45 -5.13 0.83
N GLY A 125 -5.33 -6.02 1.28
CA GLY A 125 -6.38 -5.67 2.22
C GLY A 125 -7.25 -6.86 2.61
N SER A 126 -8.28 -6.62 3.40
CA SER A 126 -9.20 -7.66 3.88
C SER A 126 -10.33 -7.92 2.87
N ALA A 127 -9.95 -8.42 1.68
CA ALA A 127 -10.89 -8.57 0.56
C ALA A 127 -11.98 -9.60 0.84
N GLY A 128 -11.67 -10.70 1.52
CA GLY A 128 -12.65 -11.72 1.88
C GLY A 128 -13.75 -11.22 2.83
N GLU A 129 -13.43 -10.21 3.66
CA GLU A 129 -14.35 -9.66 4.66
C GLU A 129 -15.06 -8.39 4.15
N THR A 130 -14.47 -7.67 3.21
CA THR A 130 -14.90 -6.32 2.85
C THR A 130 -15.07 -6.08 1.35
N GLY A 131 -14.73 -7.06 0.51
CA GLY A 131 -14.76 -6.92 -0.95
C GLY A 131 -16.12 -6.52 -1.52
N ASP A 132 -17.22 -6.95 -0.89
CA ASP A 132 -18.59 -6.65 -1.28
C ASP A 132 -19.18 -5.40 -0.60
N LYS A 133 -18.40 -4.71 0.25
CA LYS A 133 -18.90 -3.51 0.93
C LYS A 133 -19.03 -2.35 -0.05
N ALA A 134 -20.11 -1.60 0.13
CA ALA A 134 -20.33 -0.37 -0.60
C ALA A 134 -19.18 0.62 -0.36
N SER A 135 -18.68 1.21 -1.43
CA SER A 135 -17.65 2.22 -1.36
C SER A 135 -18.20 3.58 -0.90
N ARG A 136 -17.29 4.45 -0.46
CA ARG A 136 -17.58 5.85 -0.15
C ARG A 136 -17.26 6.78 -1.33
N HIS A 137 -17.15 6.23 -2.51
CA HIS A 137 -16.80 6.94 -3.74
C HIS A 137 -17.99 6.90 -4.72
N SER A 138 -18.22 7.98 -5.46
CA SER A 138 -19.34 8.12 -6.41
C SER A 138 -19.35 7.07 -7.53
N SER A 139 -18.20 6.47 -7.85
CA SER A 139 -18.12 5.36 -8.81
C SER A 139 -18.87 4.11 -8.36
N GLY A 140 -19.24 4.00 -7.08
CA GLY A 140 -19.84 2.80 -6.49
C GLY A 140 -18.91 1.58 -6.40
N LYS A 141 -17.66 1.69 -6.88
CA LYS A 141 -16.71 0.58 -6.88
C LYS A 141 -15.87 0.57 -5.61
N ASN A 142 -15.66 -0.64 -5.06
CA ASN A 142 -14.69 -0.88 -4.00
C ASN A 142 -13.28 -1.00 -4.62
N LEU A 143 -12.26 -0.68 -3.85
CA LEU A 143 -10.86 -0.74 -4.28
C LEU A 143 -10.46 -2.13 -4.82
N PHE A 144 -10.92 -3.21 -4.18
CA PHE A 144 -10.63 -4.58 -4.61
C PHE A 144 -11.23 -4.92 -5.98
N GLN A 145 -12.34 -4.29 -6.37
CA GLN A 145 -12.95 -4.45 -7.69
C GLN A 145 -12.19 -3.70 -8.80
N LEU A 146 -11.35 -2.74 -8.44
CA LEU A 146 -10.52 -1.97 -9.36
C LEU A 146 -9.14 -2.61 -9.56
N ALA A 147 -8.70 -3.45 -8.64
CA ALA A 147 -7.38 -4.05 -8.65
C ALA A 147 -7.22 -5.08 -9.78
N ASP A 148 -6.02 -5.12 -10.38
CA ASP A 148 -5.61 -6.19 -11.27
C ASP A 148 -5.19 -7.44 -10.47
N ILE A 149 -4.61 -7.21 -9.29
CA ILE A 149 -4.21 -8.27 -8.35
C ILE A 149 -4.63 -7.88 -6.94
N VAL A 150 -5.31 -8.79 -6.26
CA VAL A 150 -5.68 -8.65 -4.85
C VAL A 150 -4.98 -9.71 -4.03
N VAL A 151 -4.33 -9.28 -2.95
CA VAL A 151 -3.81 -10.17 -1.90
C VAL A 151 -4.62 -9.92 -0.64
N ASP A 152 -5.38 -10.92 -0.23
CA ASP A 152 -6.20 -10.85 0.97
C ASP A 152 -5.32 -11.00 2.21
N SER A 153 -5.40 -10.02 3.10
CA SER A 153 -4.71 -10.04 4.40
C SER A 153 -5.24 -11.10 5.36
N CYS A 154 -6.43 -11.66 5.06
CA CYS A 154 -7.14 -12.61 5.93
C CYS A 154 -7.43 -12.05 7.34
N VAL A 155 -7.39 -10.75 7.51
CA VAL A 155 -7.70 -10.08 8.78
C VAL A 155 -9.21 -9.87 8.88
N PRO A 156 -9.84 -10.19 10.01
CA PRO A 156 -11.27 -9.96 10.19
C PRO A 156 -11.66 -8.50 10.00
N LEU A 157 -12.91 -8.25 9.60
CA LEU A 157 -13.44 -6.90 9.42
C LEU A 157 -13.21 -6.00 10.65
N VAL A 158 -13.45 -6.56 11.84
CA VAL A 158 -13.06 -5.92 13.11
C VAL A 158 -11.60 -6.25 13.35
N ASP A 159 -10.74 -5.30 13.06
CA ASP A 159 -9.29 -5.45 13.09
C ASP A 159 -8.75 -5.93 14.45
N ALA A 160 -9.33 -5.44 15.56
CA ALA A 160 -9.00 -5.87 16.91
C ALA A 160 -9.44 -7.33 17.14
N SER A 161 -8.51 -8.22 17.48
CA SER A 161 -8.74 -9.66 17.46
C SER A 161 -8.59 -10.37 18.81
N VAL A 162 -7.99 -9.71 19.81
CA VAL A 162 -7.75 -10.31 21.13
C VAL A 162 -8.89 -9.98 22.09
N PRO A 163 -9.70 -10.97 22.51
CA PRO A 163 -10.78 -10.75 23.48
C PRO A 163 -10.20 -10.47 24.87
N LEU A 164 -10.83 -9.58 25.59
CA LEU A 164 -10.50 -9.28 26.98
C LEU A 164 -11.46 -10.01 27.93
N LYS A 165 -10.91 -10.53 29.03
CA LYS A 165 -11.74 -11.05 30.11
C LYS A 165 -12.54 -9.90 30.74
N ASN A 166 -13.84 -10.07 30.89
CA ASN A 166 -14.76 -9.11 31.49
C ASN A 166 -14.91 -7.78 30.70
N HIS A 167 -14.63 -7.77 29.40
CA HIS A 167 -14.87 -6.63 28.51
C HIS A 167 -15.46 -7.11 27.18
N PHE A 168 -16.40 -6.36 26.62
CA PHE A 168 -17.03 -6.76 25.35
C PHE A 168 -16.19 -6.38 24.13
N ASP A 169 -15.35 -5.36 24.24
CA ASP A 169 -14.46 -4.96 23.15
C ASP A 169 -13.20 -5.83 23.12
N LYS A 170 -12.64 -5.95 21.93
CA LYS A 170 -11.35 -6.60 21.69
C LYS A 170 -10.25 -5.54 21.54
N VAL A 171 -9.01 -5.97 21.75
CA VAL A 171 -7.79 -5.16 21.48
C VAL A 171 -6.89 -5.91 20.51
N GLY A 172 -5.74 -5.33 20.14
CA GLY A 172 -4.76 -5.96 19.28
C GLY A 172 -5.17 -5.96 17.81
N PRO A 173 -5.03 -4.82 17.10
CA PRO A 173 -5.27 -4.75 15.66
C PRO A 173 -4.22 -5.55 14.90
N LEU A 174 -4.64 -6.30 13.88
CA LEU A 174 -3.80 -7.21 13.11
C LEU A 174 -3.43 -6.69 11.72
N SER A 175 -4.19 -5.74 11.16
CA SER A 175 -4.03 -5.31 9.77
C SER A 175 -2.62 -4.81 9.45
N THR A 176 -2.07 -3.94 10.28
CA THR A 176 -0.72 -3.39 10.08
C THR A 176 0.35 -4.48 10.18
N LEU A 177 0.25 -5.37 11.16
CA LEU A 177 1.18 -6.49 11.33
C LEU A 177 1.14 -7.42 10.10
N SER A 178 -0.06 -7.76 9.63
CA SER A 178 -0.26 -8.55 8.42
C SER A 178 0.36 -7.85 7.21
N PHE A 179 0.11 -6.55 7.01
CA PHE A 179 0.67 -5.80 5.89
C PHE A 179 2.19 -5.80 5.89
N VAL A 180 2.84 -5.50 7.01
CA VAL A 180 4.31 -5.49 7.10
C VAL A 180 4.88 -6.87 6.80
N THR A 181 4.26 -7.93 7.32
CA THR A 181 4.67 -9.31 7.03
C THR A 181 4.57 -9.60 5.51
N MET A 182 3.41 -9.29 4.90
CA MET A 182 3.20 -9.53 3.47
C MET A 182 4.09 -8.67 2.59
N VAL A 183 4.44 -7.45 3.01
CA VAL A 183 5.42 -6.58 2.33
C VAL A 183 6.73 -7.31 2.19
N TRP A 184 7.30 -7.81 3.27
CA TRP A 184 8.60 -8.49 3.21
C TRP A 184 8.54 -9.81 2.46
N MET A 185 7.43 -10.56 2.54
CA MET A 185 7.22 -11.73 1.69
C MET A 185 7.22 -11.35 0.20
N THR A 186 6.60 -10.24 -0.16
CA THR A 186 6.53 -9.77 -1.54
C THR A 186 7.88 -9.24 -2.02
N ILE A 187 8.53 -8.36 -1.25
CA ILE A 187 9.82 -7.74 -1.62
C ILE A 187 10.90 -8.81 -1.80
N THR A 188 10.97 -9.79 -0.92
CA THR A 188 11.93 -10.91 -1.07
C THR A 188 11.64 -11.73 -2.31
N THR A 189 10.36 -11.98 -2.63
CA THR A 189 9.98 -12.66 -3.87
C THR A 189 10.33 -11.82 -5.11
N VAL A 190 10.14 -10.50 -5.08
CA VAL A 190 10.59 -9.60 -6.16
C VAL A 190 12.11 -9.69 -6.35
N ALA A 191 12.85 -9.65 -5.23
CA ALA A 191 14.32 -9.75 -5.28
C ALA A 191 14.78 -11.07 -5.90
N GLU A 192 14.17 -12.20 -5.53
CA GLU A 192 14.47 -13.52 -6.13
C GLU A 192 14.20 -13.51 -7.62
N ILE A 193 13.03 -13.02 -8.06
CA ILE A 193 12.67 -12.94 -9.49
C ILE A 193 13.68 -12.09 -10.27
N LEU A 194 14.07 -10.91 -9.75
CA LEU A 194 15.03 -10.02 -10.40
C LEU A 194 16.43 -10.64 -10.44
N ALA A 195 16.86 -11.30 -9.38
CA ALA A 195 18.14 -11.99 -9.33
C ALA A 195 18.20 -13.16 -10.34
N ASP A 196 17.14 -13.95 -10.44
CA ASP A 196 17.02 -15.04 -11.42
C ASP A 196 17.06 -14.53 -12.87
N ARG A 197 16.58 -13.30 -13.10
CA ARG A 197 16.65 -12.62 -14.41
C ARG A 197 17.99 -11.92 -14.66
N GLY A 198 18.93 -11.95 -13.71
CA GLY A 198 20.24 -11.31 -13.81
C GLY A 198 20.18 -9.77 -13.65
N VAL A 199 19.10 -9.22 -13.10
CA VAL A 199 18.98 -7.80 -12.83
C VAL A 199 19.79 -7.45 -11.56
N HIS A 200 20.64 -6.43 -11.66
CA HIS A 200 21.45 -5.99 -10.52
C HIS A 200 20.58 -5.28 -9.48
N LEU A 201 20.64 -5.76 -8.23
CA LEU A 201 19.94 -5.15 -7.10
C LEU A 201 20.87 -4.23 -6.32
N TYR A 202 20.49 -2.97 -6.18
CA TYR A 202 21.18 -2.01 -5.31
C TYR A 202 20.68 -2.17 -3.88
N ILE A 203 21.35 -3.01 -3.09
CA ILE A 203 20.95 -3.33 -1.71
C ILE A 203 21.87 -2.58 -0.73
N PRO A 204 21.34 -1.62 0.08
CA PRO A 204 22.11 -1.01 1.14
C PRO A 204 22.48 -2.03 2.22
N VAL A 205 23.76 -2.20 2.50
CA VAL A 205 24.26 -3.10 3.56
C VAL A 205 24.70 -2.31 4.81
N SER A 206 24.76 -0.98 4.69
CA SER A 206 25.00 -0.06 5.81
C SER A 206 24.37 1.31 5.51
N TYR A 207 24.19 2.14 6.53
CA TYR A 207 23.72 3.52 6.34
C TYR A 207 24.71 4.40 5.57
N THR A 208 25.99 4.06 5.57
CA THR A 208 27.00 4.75 4.75
C THR A 208 26.66 4.68 3.26
N HIS A 209 26.09 3.55 2.78
CA HIS A 209 25.67 3.41 1.40
C HIS A 209 24.48 4.29 1.03
N LEU A 210 23.70 4.74 2.00
CA LEU A 210 22.54 5.63 1.79
C LEU A 210 22.91 7.11 1.80
N THR A 211 24.11 7.46 2.31
CA THR A 211 24.54 8.83 2.54
C THR A 211 25.67 9.30 1.61
N LEU A 212 26.28 8.39 0.87
CA LEU A 212 27.29 8.75 -0.13
C LEU A 212 26.64 9.14 -1.45
N PRO A 213 27.14 10.22 -2.08
CA PRO A 213 26.66 10.64 -3.40
C PRO A 213 26.99 9.61 -4.49
#